data_02e043ee396f59311271df1b2395e812
#
_entry.id   02e043ee396f59311271df1b2395e812
#
_cell.length_a   1.000
_cell.length_b   1.000
_cell.length_c   1.000
_cell.angle_alpha   90.00
_cell.angle_beta   90.00
_cell.angle_gamma   90.00
#
_symmetry.space_group_name_H-M   'P 1'
#
loop_
_entity.id
_entity.type
_entity.pdbx_description
1 polymer ?
#
loop_
_entity_poly.entity_id
_entity_poly.type
_entity_poly.pdbx_seq_one_letter_code
_entity_poly.pdbx_strand_id
1 'polypeptide(L)'
;MTQNQTSAATPLGIKPGAQSSGVIFSLPRLRRLVAQLRFGLLPRKANGMYSAVPDAAMKRVYIQDDWPKSWKYSYTYDLEEIYGEYTNRGYAYAYDHRRKQILRLFTERLAPDARILDIAAAQGNFSIALAEMGYNVTWNDLREDLADYVRLKRERGKIDFAPGNAFELKFPAPFDAVLIAEIIEHVAHPDEFLRKAAQLVKPGGYIVMTTPNGAYFRNPLPKFSDCPDPSIYEAVQFKPNGDGHIFLIHPDEIKPLAAQAGLEVEEIALFNNPLTNGFMKMEHVLRLMPQGVVNRLEFASQHLPAPARRNFMVHMAVRFRKPVKSV
;
A
#
# COMPACT_ATOMS: atom_id res chain seq x y z
N MET A 1 -41.34 -29.09 8.90
CA MET A 1 -41.90 -28.29 10.00
C MET A 1 -40.73 -27.76 10.82
N THR A 2 -40.53 -26.54 10.79
CA THR A 2 -40.15 -25.49 11.73
C THR A 2 -39.33 -24.43 11.01
N GLN A 3 -39.99 -23.29 10.85
CA GLN A 3 -39.46 -22.04 10.34
C GLN A 3 -38.50 -21.44 11.37
N ASN A 4 -37.40 -20.87 10.91
CA ASN A 4 -36.63 -19.89 11.68
C ASN A 4 -36.59 -18.56 10.90
N GLN A 5 -37.23 -17.58 11.55
CA GLN A 5 -37.33 -16.19 11.10
C GLN A 5 -35.97 -15.47 11.29
N THR A 6 -35.51 -14.84 10.25
CA THR A 6 -34.44 -13.87 10.32
C THR A 6 -35.02 -12.47 10.54
N SER A 7 -34.66 -11.87 11.65
CA SER A 7 -34.98 -10.49 12.04
C SER A 7 -34.20 -9.50 11.22
N ALA A 8 -34.88 -8.64 10.45
CA ALA A 8 -34.29 -7.49 9.74
C ALA A 8 -34.22 -6.28 10.69
N ALA A 9 -33.07 -5.66 10.82
CA ALA A 9 -32.89 -4.41 11.51
C ALA A 9 -33.19 -3.21 10.59
N THR A 10 -34.09 -2.34 11.06
CA THR A 10 -34.57 -1.12 10.39
C THR A 10 -33.57 0.03 10.56
N PRO A 11 -33.28 0.85 9.54
CA PRO A 11 -32.42 2.04 9.71
C PRO A 11 -33.25 3.22 10.25
N LEU A 12 -32.68 3.90 11.22
CA LEU A 12 -33.19 5.14 11.83
C LEU A 12 -33.16 6.31 10.84
N GLY A 13 -34.34 6.93 10.64
CA GLY A 13 -34.54 8.10 9.80
C GLY A 13 -34.00 9.39 10.46
N ILE A 14 -33.28 10.19 9.69
CA ILE A 14 -32.87 11.56 10.04
C ILE A 14 -33.82 12.55 9.35
N LYS A 15 -34.46 13.40 10.14
CA LYS A 15 -35.30 14.53 9.67
C LYS A 15 -34.43 15.73 9.29
N PRO A 16 -34.79 16.52 8.26
CA PRO A 16 -34.06 17.73 7.89
C PRO A 16 -34.50 18.92 8.77
N GLY A 17 -33.52 19.64 9.33
CA GLY A 17 -33.72 20.88 10.10
C GLY A 17 -33.11 22.08 9.38
N ALA A 18 -33.95 23.09 9.22
CA ALA A 18 -33.81 24.53 9.04
C ALA A 18 -32.49 25.14 8.48
N GLN A 19 -32.67 25.89 7.38
CA GLN A 19 -31.74 26.85 6.79
C GLN A 19 -31.48 28.03 7.70
N SER A 20 -30.21 28.38 7.91
CA SER A 20 -29.76 29.70 8.31
C SER A 20 -28.73 30.23 7.31
N SER A 21 -29.03 31.38 6.72
CA SER A 21 -28.19 32.13 5.76
C SER A 21 -27.01 32.78 6.50
N GLY A 22 -25.81 32.24 6.26
CA GLY A 22 -24.54 32.81 6.71
C GLY A 22 -23.53 32.86 5.58
N VAL A 23 -22.88 33.99 5.41
CA VAL A 23 -21.91 34.33 4.36
C VAL A 23 -20.82 33.26 4.20
N ILE A 24 -20.77 32.62 3.03
CA ILE A 24 -19.82 31.57 2.71
C ILE A 24 -18.50 32.20 2.24
N PHE A 25 -17.53 32.33 3.14
CA PHE A 25 -16.14 32.46 2.72
C PHE A 25 -15.64 31.06 2.26
N SER A 26 -15.16 30.98 1.02
CA SER A 26 -14.76 29.71 0.40
C SER A 26 -13.59 29.04 1.11
N LEU A 27 -13.86 28.02 1.88
CA LEU A 27 -12.93 27.16 2.62
C LEU A 27 -11.79 26.46 1.83
N PRO A 28 -11.86 26.28 0.48
CA PRO A 28 -10.78 25.59 -0.23
C PRO A 28 -9.44 26.33 -0.27
N ARG A 29 -9.46 27.68 -0.27
CA ARG A 29 -8.21 28.47 -0.30
C ARG A 29 -7.47 28.48 1.03
N LEU A 30 -8.19 28.48 2.14
CA LEU A 30 -7.59 28.46 3.47
C LEU A 30 -6.96 27.10 3.80
N ARG A 31 -7.58 26.00 3.35
CA ARG A 31 -7.02 24.64 3.50
C ARG A 31 -5.75 24.43 2.70
N ARG A 32 -5.64 24.99 1.47
CA ARG A 32 -4.38 24.97 0.69
C ARG A 32 -3.28 25.78 1.35
N LEU A 33 -3.59 26.93 1.92
CA LEU A 33 -2.58 27.76 2.59
C LEU A 33 -2.09 27.12 3.91
N VAL A 34 -2.97 26.51 4.68
CA VAL A 34 -2.64 25.79 5.91
C VAL A 34 -1.84 24.51 5.61
N ALA A 35 -2.12 23.82 4.50
CA ALA A 35 -1.30 22.69 4.04
C ALA A 35 0.11 23.16 3.65
N GLN A 36 0.25 24.26 2.90
CA GLN A 36 1.55 24.81 2.52
C GLN A 36 2.37 25.33 3.72
N LEU A 37 1.74 25.93 4.73
CA LEU A 37 2.42 26.41 5.94
C LEU A 37 2.84 25.29 6.90
N ARG A 38 2.15 24.13 6.89
CA ARG A 38 2.53 22.96 7.71
C ARG A 38 3.76 22.21 7.20
N PHE A 39 4.09 22.31 5.91
CA PHE A 39 5.25 21.66 5.31
C PHE A 39 6.53 22.51 5.29
N GLY A 40 6.45 23.82 5.58
CA GLY A 40 7.58 24.75 5.52
C GLY A 40 8.53 24.76 6.71
N LEU A 41 8.28 24.00 7.80
CA LEU A 41 9.01 24.09 9.07
C LEU A 41 9.79 22.82 9.46
N LEU A 42 10.16 21.95 8.51
CA LEU A 42 11.08 20.85 8.81
C LEU A 42 12.50 21.23 8.39
N PRO A 43 13.50 21.07 9.28
CA PRO A 43 14.88 21.36 8.93
C PRO A 43 15.35 20.42 7.82
N ARG A 44 15.87 20.99 6.73
CA ARG A 44 16.62 20.28 5.70
C ARG A 44 17.87 19.67 6.33
N LYS A 45 17.95 18.37 6.42
CA LYS A 45 19.01 17.46 6.84
C LYS A 45 18.68 16.70 8.11
N ALA A 46 17.93 15.63 7.96
CA ALA A 46 18.01 14.44 8.78
C ALA A 46 17.58 13.26 7.91
N ASN A 47 18.52 12.40 7.61
CA ASN A 47 18.38 11.03 7.04
C ASN A 47 17.11 10.74 6.21
N GLY A 48 17.27 10.65 4.92
CA GLY A 48 16.44 10.22 3.78
C GLY A 48 14.99 9.74 3.90
N MET A 49 14.47 9.52 5.10
CA MET A 49 13.21 8.82 5.34
C MET A 49 11.95 9.72 5.30
N TYR A 50 12.15 11.04 5.36
CA TYR A 50 11.05 12.03 5.39
C TYR A 50 11.31 13.23 4.48
N SER A 51 12.13 13.08 3.43
CA SER A 51 12.16 14.08 2.35
C SER A 51 10.76 14.13 1.76
N ALA A 52 10.25 15.33 1.53
CA ALA A 52 8.91 15.56 0.99
C ALA A 52 8.74 14.76 -0.32
N VAL A 53 8.10 13.60 -0.24
CA VAL A 53 7.52 12.94 -1.40
C VAL A 53 6.37 13.85 -1.83
N PRO A 54 6.34 14.34 -3.07
CA PRO A 54 5.24 15.18 -3.53
C PRO A 54 3.91 14.47 -3.28
N ASP A 55 2.93 15.17 -2.73
CA ASP A 55 1.57 14.64 -2.71
C ASP A 55 1.17 14.41 -4.15
N ALA A 56 0.85 13.16 -4.50
CA ALA A 56 0.33 12.84 -5.81
C ALA A 56 -0.96 13.63 -6.00
N ALA A 57 -0.99 14.49 -7.02
CA ALA A 57 -2.18 15.28 -7.35
C ALA A 57 -3.15 14.38 -8.11
N MET A 58 -3.78 13.44 -7.39
CA MET A 58 -4.83 12.62 -7.99
C MET A 58 -6.11 13.42 -8.12
N LYS A 59 -6.77 13.29 -9.25
CA LYS A 59 -8.06 13.90 -9.49
C LYS A 59 -9.07 13.35 -8.49
N ARG A 60 -9.74 14.26 -7.76
CA ARG A 60 -10.84 13.85 -6.93
C ARG A 60 -12.00 13.40 -7.80
N VAL A 61 -12.43 12.16 -7.62
CA VAL A 61 -13.65 11.62 -8.20
C VAL A 61 -14.73 11.54 -7.13
N TYR A 62 -15.98 11.43 -7.57
CA TYR A 62 -17.13 11.33 -6.68
C TYR A 62 -17.94 10.11 -7.07
N ILE A 63 -18.39 9.34 -6.08
CA ILE A 63 -19.17 8.13 -6.28
C ILE A 63 -20.42 8.42 -7.12
N GLN A 64 -20.71 7.54 -8.09
CA GLN A 64 -21.92 7.58 -8.89
C GLN A 64 -22.77 6.33 -8.60
N ASP A 65 -24.08 6.44 -8.77
CA ASP A 65 -25.00 5.33 -8.47
C ASP A 65 -24.80 4.14 -9.41
N ASP A 66 -24.41 4.38 -10.64
CA ASP A 66 -24.16 3.39 -11.69
C ASP A 66 -22.78 2.74 -11.65
N TRP A 67 -21.87 3.18 -10.76
CA TRP A 67 -20.56 2.57 -10.67
C TRP A 67 -20.62 1.09 -10.31
N PRO A 68 -19.73 0.25 -10.89
CA PRO A 68 -19.54 -1.13 -10.47
C PRO A 68 -19.26 -1.26 -8.96
N LYS A 69 -19.63 -2.38 -8.38
CA LYS A 69 -19.39 -2.65 -6.95
C LYS A 69 -17.89 -2.59 -6.60
N SER A 70 -17.02 -3.07 -7.48
CA SER A 70 -15.56 -3.01 -7.36
C SER A 70 -15.04 -1.58 -7.23
N TRP A 71 -15.58 -0.65 -8.04
CA TRP A 71 -15.23 0.77 -7.96
C TRP A 71 -15.70 1.41 -6.65
N LYS A 72 -16.95 1.12 -6.26
CA LYS A 72 -17.50 1.62 -4.99
C LYS A 72 -16.69 1.13 -3.80
N TYR A 73 -16.26 -0.13 -3.84
CA TYR A 73 -15.37 -0.71 -2.83
C TYR A 73 -14.02 -0.01 -2.80
N SER A 74 -13.35 0.13 -3.96
CA SER A 74 -12.06 0.80 -4.07
C SER A 74 -12.13 2.28 -3.66
N TYR A 75 -13.25 2.95 -3.95
CA TYR A 75 -13.48 4.34 -3.55
C TYR A 75 -13.51 4.53 -2.02
N THR A 76 -13.98 3.55 -1.26
CA THR A 76 -13.96 3.63 0.21
C THR A 76 -12.53 3.70 0.76
N TYR A 77 -11.58 3.00 0.12
CA TYR A 77 -10.16 3.13 0.45
C TYR A 77 -9.59 4.48 0.03
N ASP A 78 -9.96 4.98 -1.16
CA ASP A 78 -9.49 6.27 -1.64
C ASP A 78 -9.90 7.44 -0.73
N LEU A 79 -11.04 7.36 -0.06
CA LEU A 79 -11.44 8.35 0.95
C LEU A 79 -10.40 8.49 2.05
N GLU A 80 -9.86 7.36 2.51
CA GLU A 80 -8.83 7.30 3.56
C GLU A 80 -7.43 7.60 3.03
N GLU A 81 -7.07 6.98 1.91
CA GLU A 81 -5.71 6.93 1.39
C GLU A 81 -5.28 8.23 0.71
N ILE A 82 -6.18 8.84 -0.06
CA ILE A 82 -5.83 9.98 -0.92
C ILE A 82 -6.71 11.21 -0.76
N TYR A 83 -7.97 11.06 -0.33
CA TYR A 83 -8.88 12.21 -0.23
C TYR A 83 -8.94 12.86 1.15
N GLY A 84 -8.35 12.24 2.16
CA GLY A 84 -8.25 12.79 3.52
C GLY A 84 -9.58 12.82 4.27
N GLU A 85 -10.52 11.97 3.88
CA GLU A 85 -11.78 11.76 4.59
C GLU A 85 -11.66 10.59 5.56
N TYR A 86 -11.02 10.84 6.68
CA TYR A 86 -10.61 9.81 7.61
C TYR A 86 -11.76 9.31 8.48
N THR A 87 -12.21 8.08 8.27
CA THR A 87 -12.99 7.29 9.22
C THR A 87 -12.07 6.53 10.17
N ASN A 88 -10.90 6.10 9.67
CA ASN A 88 -9.84 5.45 10.43
C ASN A 88 -8.48 6.14 10.19
N ARG A 89 -8.13 7.07 11.06
CA ARG A 89 -6.86 7.81 10.94
C ARG A 89 -5.63 6.94 11.07
N GLY A 90 -5.70 5.88 11.86
CA GLY A 90 -4.59 4.94 12.01
C GLY A 90 -4.28 4.24 10.69
N TYR A 91 -5.31 3.82 9.96
CA TYR A 91 -5.14 3.24 8.63
C TYR A 91 -4.54 4.26 7.64
N ALA A 92 -5.06 5.50 7.62
CA ALA A 92 -4.55 6.55 6.75
C ALA A 92 -3.06 6.88 7.02
N TYR A 93 -2.65 6.90 8.29
CA TYR A 93 -1.24 7.07 8.65
C TYR A 93 -0.38 5.87 8.23
N ALA A 94 -0.89 4.65 8.41
CA ALA A 94 -0.19 3.44 7.97
C ALA A 94 0.01 3.43 6.45
N TYR A 95 -1.01 3.82 5.69
CA TYR A 95 -0.93 3.96 4.24
C TYR A 95 0.09 5.04 3.82
N ASP A 96 0.07 6.24 4.42
CA ASP A 96 1.02 7.32 4.13
C ASP A 96 2.48 6.89 4.39
N HIS A 97 2.73 6.19 5.49
CA HIS A 97 4.05 5.66 5.78
C HIS A 97 4.47 4.57 4.77
N ARG A 98 3.56 3.67 4.37
CA ARG A 98 3.80 2.66 3.34
C ARG A 98 4.13 3.31 2.00
N ARG A 99 3.33 4.28 1.58
CA ARG A 99 3.56 5.05 0.36
C ARG A 99 4.94 5.70 0.37
N LYS A 100 5.33 6.35 1.46
CA LYS A 100 6.66 6.96 1.62
C LYS A 100 7.79 5.94 1.49
N GLN A 101 7.65 4.76 2.10
CA GLN A 101 8.65 3.69 1.99
C GLN A 101 8.77 3.16 0.56
N ILE A 102 7.65 2.87 -0.12
CA ILE A 102 7.65 2.41 -1.51
C ILE A 102 8.36 3.43 -2.41
N LEU A 103 7.93 4.70 -2.36
CA LEU A 103 8.49 5.74 -3.22
C LEU A 103 9.97 5.98 -2.93
N ARG A 104 10.41 5.97 -1.67
CA ARG A 104 11.82 6.08 -1.27
C ARG A 104 12.65 4.94 -1.87
N LEU A 105 12.19 3.70 -1.70
CA LEU A 105 12.93 2.51 -2.18
C LEU A 105 13.14 2.53 -3.70
N PHE A 106 12.19 3.10 -4.47
CA PHE A 106 12.37 3.29 -5.90
C PHE A 106 13.29 4.47 -6.23
N THR A 107 13.06 5.63 -5.66
CA THR A 107 13.79 6.86 -6.00
C THR A 107 15.27 6.82 -5.66
N GLU A 108 15.65 6.03 -4.66
CA GLU A 108 17.06 5.82 -4.31
C GLU A 108 17.86 5.02 -5.35
N ARG A 109 17.19 4.31 -6.25
CA ARG A 109 17.84 3.35 -7.16
C ARG A 109 17.48 3.52 -8.62
N LEU A 110 16.30 4.02 -8.94
CA LEU A 110 15.83 4.13 -10.30
C LEU A 110 16.10 5.50 -10.90
N ALA A 111 16.56 5.49 -12.13
CA ALA A 111 16.61 6.70 -12.94
C ALA A 111 15.19 7.14 -13.36
N PRO A 112 15.00 8.42 -13.71
CA PRO A 112 13.78 8.86 -14.40
C PRO A 112 13.50 7.98 -15.63
N ASP A 113 12.23 7.88 -16.01
CA ASP A 113 11.74 7.05 -17.13
C ASP A 113 11.89 5.53 -16.95
N ALA A 114 12.37 5.04 -15.80
CA ALA A 114 12.42 3.62 -15.53
C ALA A 114 11.05 2.97 -15.69
N ARG A 115 11.03 1.75 -16.23
CA ARG A 115 9.82 0.96 -16.44
C ARG A 115 9.49 0.16 -15.18
N ILE A 116 8.33 0.42 -14.59
CA ILE A 116 7.89 -0.23 -13.35
C ILE A 116 6.61 -1.02 -13.65
N LEU A 117 6.56 -2.29 -13.23
CA LEU A 117 5.33 -3.08 -13.17
C LEU A 117 4.78 -3.05 -11.75
N ASP A 118 3.54 -2.63 -11.58
CA ASP A 118 2.80 -2.67 -10.32
C ASP A 118 1.82 -3.85 -10.38
N ILE A 119 2.15 -4.95 -9.70
CA ILE A 119 1.37 -6.21 -9.72
C ILE A 119 0.23 -6.11 -8.70
N ALA A 120 -0.98 -6.50 -9.11
CA ALA A 120 -2.20 -6.45 -8.32
C ALA A 120 -2.45 -5.05 -7.73
N ALA A 121 -2.29 -4.05 -8.59
CA ALA A 121 -2.25 -2.63 -8.25
C ALA A 121 -3.60 -2.05 -7.76
N ALA A 122 -4.68 -2.83 -7.80
CA ALA A 122 -6.01 -2.46 -7.33
C ALA A 122 -6.45 -1.08 -7.89
N GLN A 123 -6.85 -0.15 -7.00
CA GLN A 123 -7.23 1.23 -7.37
C GLN A 123 -6.08 2.08 -7.91
N GLY A 124 -4.86 1.55 -8.03
CA GLY A 124 -3.73 2.15 -8.71
C GLY A 124 -3.10 3.37 -8.04
N ASN A 125 -3.27 3.57 -6.75
CA ASN A 125 -2.76 4.75 -6.05
C ASN A 125 -1.22 4.81 -6.08
N PHE A 126 -0.52 3.68 -5.99
CA PHE A 126 0.94 3.65 -6.18
C PHE A 126 1.34 3.81 -7.63
N SER A 127 0.61 3.18 -8.57
CA SER A 127 0.83 3.34 -10.02
C SER A 127 0.75 4.81 -10.43
N ILE A 128 -0.28 5.55 -9.98
CA ILE A 128 -0.45 6.98 -10.28
C ILE A 128 0.69 7.79 -9.65
N ALA A 129 1.01 7.54 -8.37
CA ALA A 129 2.07 8.27 -7.69
C ALA A 129 3.44 8.10 -8.38
N LEU A 130 3.79 6.88 -8.79
CA LEU A 130 5.02 6.59 -9.52
C LEU A 130 5.03 7.22 -10.92
N ALA A 131 3.90 7.18 -11.65
CA ALA A 131 3.78 7.79 -12.96
C ALA A 131 3.90 9.32 -12.91
N GLU A 132 3.35 9.97 -11.88
CA GLU A 132 3.50 11.41 -11.66
C GLU A 132 4.94 11.84 -11.32
N MET A 133 5.74 10.91 -10.77
CA MET A 133 7.18 11.10 -10.54
C MET A 133 8.03 10.92 -11.81
N GLY A 134 7.40 10.58 -12.97
CA GLY A 134 8.07 10.46 -14.26
C GLY A 134 8.46 9.03 -14.65
N TYR A 135 8.07 8.02 -13.88
CA TYR A 135 8.28 6.62 -14.25
C TYR A 135 7.28 6.15 -15.31
N ASN A 136 7.70 5.19 -16.15
CA ASN A 136 6.80 4.50 -17.08
C ASN A 136 6.18 3.30 -16.37
N VAL A 137 4.96 3.46 -15.89
CA VAL A 137 4.29 2.46 -15.05
C VAL A 137 3.40 1.56 -15.89
N THR A 138 3.47 0.25 -15.66
CA THR A 138 2.47 -0.71 -16.12
C THR A 138 1.63 -1.13 -14.91
N TRP A 139 0.37 -0.71 -14.90
CA TRP A 139 -0.64 -1.16 -13.94
C TRP A 139 -1.10 -2.57 -14.32
N ASN A 140 -1.14 -3.48 -13.35
CA ASN A 140 -1.66 -4.83 -13.54
C ASN A 140 -2.58 -5.21 -12.37
N ASP A 141 -3.72 -5.79 -12.67
CA ASP A 141 -4.64 -6.40 -11.71
C ASP A 141 -5.48 -7.48 -12.42
N LEU A 142 -5.98 -8.46 -11.68
CA LEU A 142 -6.91 -9.46 -12.20
C LEU A 142 -8.28 -8.85 -12.52
N ARG A 143 -8.65 -7.75 -11.86
CA ARG A 143 -9.92 -7.04 -12.02
C ARG A 143 -9.76 -5.98 -13.11
N GLU A 144 -10.07 -6.36 -14.34
CA GLU A 144 -9.92 -5.51 -15.53
C GLU A 144 -10.68 -4.18 -15.42
N ASP A 145 -11.86 -4.20 -14.81
CA ASP A 145 -12.71 -3.02 -14.65
C ASP A 145 -12.04 -1.90 -13.83
N LEU A 146 -11.11 -2.22 -12.95
CA LEU A 146 -10.36 -1.20 -12.20
C LEU A 146 -9.42 -0.36 -13.07
N ALA A 147 -9.06 -0.82 -14.27
CA ALA A 147 -8.26 -0.02 -15.20
C ALA A 147 -8.94 1.32 -15.54
N ASP A 148 -10.27 1.30 -15.78
CA ASP A 148 -11.03 2.51 -16.07
C ASP A 148 -11.18 3.40 -14.83
N TYR A 149 -11.30 2.80 -13.66
CA TYR A 149 -11.29 3.54 -12.40
C TYR A 149 -9.96 4.30 -12.19
N VAL A 150 -8.83 3.67 -12.49
CA VAL A 150 -7.50 4.31 -12.41
C VAL A 150 -7.37 5.43 -13.45
N ARG A 151 -7.86 5.21 -14.70
CA ARG A 151 -7.89 6.25 -15.75
C ARG A 151 -8.68 7.47 -15.31
N LEU A 152 -9.80 7.26 -14.62
CA LEU A 152 -10.66 8.35 -14.13
C LEU A 152 -9.94 9.25 -13.12
N LYS A 153 -9.09 8.68 -12.26
CA LYS A 153 -8.34 9.40 -11.20
C LYS A 153 -7.03 10.01 -11.67
N ARG A 154 -6.44 9.47 -12.73
CA ARG A 154 -5.14 9.92 -13.24
C ARG A 154 -5.25 11.30 -13.89
N GLU A 155 -4.43 12.25 -13.44
CA GLU A 155 -4.27 13.56 -14.09
C GLU A 155 -3.04 13.60 -14.99
N ARG A 156 -1.93 13.02 -14.55
CA ARG A 156 -0.63 13.11 -15.21
C ARG A 156 0.09 11.76 -15.19
N GLY A 157 1.23 11.73 -15.87
CA GLY A 157 2.09 10.56 -15.92
C GLY A 157 1.63 9.51 -16.93
N LYS A 158 2.53 8.59 -17.24
CA LYS A 158 2.29 7.52 -18.21
C LYS A 158 1.99 6.22 -17.49
N ILE A 159 0.80 5.66 -17.72
CA ILE A 159 0.40 4.35 -17.22
C ILE A 159 -0.11 3.53 -18.40
N ASP A 160 0.54 2.40 -18.63
CA ASP A 160 0.06 1.34 -19.52
C ASP A 160 -0.76 0.35 -18.69
N PHE A 161 -1.83 -0.22 -19.26
CA PHE A 161 -2.74 -1.11 -18.54
C PHE A 161 -2.60 -2.52 -19.08
N ALA A 162 -2.33 -3.47 -18.19
CA ALA A 162 -2.15 -4.88 -18.48
C ALA A 162 -3.01 -5.74 -17.53
N PRO A 163 -4.34 -5.77 -17.70
CA PRO A 163 -5.23 -6.59 -16.88
C PRO A 163 -4.96 -8.08 -17.09
N GLY A 164 -5.19 -8.86 -16.04
CA GLY A 164 -5.01 -10.31 -16.04
C GLY A 164 -3.85 -10.77 -15.16
N ASN A 165 -3.52 -12.06 -15.23
CA ASN A 165 -2.43 -12.64 -14.46
C ASN A 165 -1.07 -12.17 -15.01
N ALA A 166 -0.33 -11.37 -14.23
CA ALA A 166 0.97 -10.84 -14.62
C ALA A 166 1.97 -11.90 -15.10
N PHE A 167 1.86 -13.12 -14.59
CA PHE A 167 2.77 -14.24 -14.91
C PHE A 167 2.42 -14.98 -16.20
N GLU A 168 1.24 -14.72 -16.76
CA GLU A 168 0.78 -15.30 -18.04
C GLU A 168 0.85 -14.29 -19.19
N LEU A 169 0.93 -12.99 -18.85
CA LEU A 169 1.03 -11.91 -19.82
C LEU A 169 2.41 -11.87 -20.48
N LYS A 170 2.43 -11.50 -21.77
CA LYS A 170 3.66 -11.28 -22.53
C LYS A 170 3.97 -9.79 -22.53
N PHE A 171 5.05 -9.41 -21.89
CA PHE A 171 5.56 -8.04 -21.92
C PHE A 171 6.67 -7.92 -22.99
N PRO A 172 6.76 -6.75 -23.67
CA PRO A 172 7.73 -6.57 -24.77
C PRO A 172 9.19 -6.61 -24.32
N ALA A 173 9.46 -6.30 -23.06
CA ALA A 173 10.77 -6.39 -22.44
C ALA A 173 10.62 -6.49 -20.91
N PRO A 174 11.63 -7.01 -20.20
CA PRO A 174 11.65 -6.99 -18.74
C PRO A 174 11.62 -5.58 -18.17
N PHE A 175 11.15 -5.46 -16.94
CA PHE A 175 11.03 -4.19 -16.22
C PHE A 175 12.31 -3.82 -15.49
N ASP A 176 12.52 -2.51 -15.28
CA ASP A 176 13.59 -2.00 -14.40
C ASP A 176 13.28 -2.34 -12.95
N ALA A 177 11.99 -2.29 -12.59
CA ALA A 177 11.54 -2.74 -11.29
C ALA A 177 10.11 -3.28 -11.30
N VAL A 178 9.78 -4.04 -10.26
CA VAL A 178 8.45 -4.57 -9.96
C VAL A 178 8.03 -4.12 -8.56
N LEU A 179 6.79 -3.70 -8.40
CA LEU A 179 6.14 -3.45 -7.12
C LEU A 179 5.23 -4.62 -6.75
N ILE A 180 5.34 -5.08 -5.50
CA ILE A 180 4.48 -6.07 -4.86
C ILE A 180 4.02 -5.45 -3.54
N ALA A 181 2.84 -4.80 -3.53
CA ALA A 181 2.38 -4.07 -2.36
C ALA A 181 1.21 -4.78 -1.68
N GLU A 182 1.45 -5.35 -0.50
CA GLU A 182 0.44 -6.05 0.33
C GLU A 182 -0.26 -7.19 -0.45
N ILE A 183 0.53 -8.09 -1.04
CA ILE A 183 0.02 -9.20 -1.86
C ILE A 183 0.59 -10.53 -1.37
N ILE A 184 1.86 -10.54 -0.99
CA ILE A 184 2.60 -11.78 -0.71
C ILE A 184 1.97 -12.60 0.43
N GLU A 185 1.30 -11.93 1.36
CA GLU A 185 0.55 -12.52 2.47
C GLU A 185 -0.76 -13.21 2.09
N HIS A 186 -1.24 -12.98 0.86
CA HIS A 186 -2.48 -13.54 0.34
C HIS A 186 -2.26 -14.72 -0.60
N VAL A 187 -1.01 -15.13 -0.85
CA VAL A 187 -0.69 -16.25 -1.74
C VAL A 187 -0.26 -17.48 -0.96
N ALA A 188 -0.65 -18.66 -1.44
CA ALA A 188 -0.30 -19.93 -0.81
C ALA A 188 1.20 -20.23 -0.96
N HIS A 189 1.81 -19.86 -2.10
CA HIS A 189 3.21 -20.12 -2.44
C HIS A 189 3.98 -18.80 -2.63
N PRO A 190 4.34 -18.05 -1.56
CA PRO A 190 5.08 -16.80 -1.64
C PRO A 190 6.47 -16.95 -2.28
N ASP A 191 7.12 -18.12 -2.14
CA ASP A 191 8.38 -18.48 -2.77
C ASP A 191 8.26 -18.53 -4.29
N GLU A 192 7.25 -19.23 -4.81
CA GLU A 192 6.98 -19.28 -6.26
C GLU A 192 6.55 -17.93 -6.81
N PHE A 193 5.70 -17.20 -6.08
CA PHE A 193 5.27 -15.87 -6.47
C PHE A 193 6.47 -14.94 -6.66
N LEU A 194 7.37 -14.90 -5.67
CA LEU A 194 8.57 -14.07 -5.74
C LEU A 194 9.51 -14.52 -6.87
N ARG A 195 9.66 -15.83 -7.08
CA ARG A 195 10.45 -16.39 -8.19
C ARG A 195 9.88 -16.01 -9.55
N LYS A 196 8.55 -16.04 -9.74
CA LYS A 196 7.88 -15.62 -10.97
C LYS A 196 8.04 -14.10 -11.17
N ALA A 197 7.88 -13.30 -10.12
CA ALA A 197 8.10 -11.85 -10.18
C ALA A 197 9.56 -11.50 -10.56
N ALA A 198 10.54 -12.26 -10.07
CA ALA A 198 11.94 -12.08 -10.43
C ALA A 198 12.21 -12.32 -11.93
N GLN A 199 11.41 -13.14 -12.62
CA GLN A 199 11.55 -13.33 -14.08
C GLN A 199 11.13 -12.10 -14.87
N LEU A 200 10.23 -11.29 -14.34
CA LEU A 200 9.74 -10.06 -14.99
C LEU A 200 10.74 -8.90 -14.88
N VAL A 201 11.73 -9.00 -14.00
CA VAL A 201 12.75 -7.97 -13.75
C VAL A 201 13.99 -8.26 -14.60
N LYS A 202 14.59 -7.21 -15.20
CA LYS A 202 15.89 -7.32 -15.92
C LYS A 202 17.04 -7.63 -14.95
N PRO A 203 18.14 -8.22 -15.40
CA PRO A 203 19.37 -8.28 -14.61
C PRO A 203 19.79 -6.89 -14.13
N GLY A 204 20.16 -6.75 -12.86
CA GLY A 204 20.46 -5.47 -12.21
C GLY A 204 19.24 -4.65 -11.78
N GLY A 205 18.02 -5.07 -12.12
CA GLY A 205 16.78 -4.41 -11.72
C GLY A 205 16.31 -4.83 -10.31
N TYR A 206 15.17 -4.29 -9.88
CA TYR A 206 14.74 -4.35 -8.49
C TYR A 206 13.32 -4.89 -8.33
N ILE A 207 13.05 -5.48 -7.16
CA ILE A 207 11.68 -5.71 -6.67
C ILE A 207 11.53 -4.92 -5.36
N VAL A 208 10.49 -4.11 -5.26
CA VAL A 208 10.05 -3.49 -4.02
C VAL A 208 8.81 -4.22 -3.55
N MET A 209 8.84 -4.74 -2.34
CA MET A 209 7.75 -5.49 -1.74
C MET A 209 7.37 -4.86 -0.40
N THR A 210 6.08 -4.71 -0.12
CA THR A 210 5.59 -4.42 1.23
C THR A 210 4.64 -5.52 1.68
N THR A 211 4.65 -5.79 2.99
CA THR A 211 3.79 -6.79 3.64
C THR A 211 3.73 -6.51 5.13
N PRO A 212 2.70 -6.96 5.85
CA PRO A 212 2.72 -6.96 7.30
C PRO A 212 3.92 -7.74 7.84
N ASN A 213 4.46 -7.28 8.96
CA ASN A 213 5.60 -7.91 9.61
C ASN A 213 5.17 -9.12 10.45
N GLY A 214 5.48 -10.32 10.01
CA GLY A 214 5.14 -11.56 10.72
C GLY A 214 5.75 -11.68 12.12
N ALA A 215 6.87 -11.00 12.40
CA ALA A 215 7.48 -10.99 13.70
C ALA A 215 6.83 -9.99 14.70
N TYR A 216 5.79 -9.25 14.27
CA TYR A 216 5.04 -8.36 15.16
C TYR A 216 4.43 -9.15 16.32
N PHE A 217 4.61 -8.68 17.56
CA PHE A 217 4.30 -9.43 18.78
C PHE A 217 2.83 -9.85 18.96
N ARG A 218 1.90 -9.31 18.18
CA ARG A 218 0.47 -9.67 18.17
C ARG A 218 0.04 -10.40 16.90
N ASN A 219 0.98 -10.83 16.07
CA ASN A 219 0.66 -11.63 14.91
C ASN A 219 0.14 -13.02 15.33
N PRO A 220 -1.08 -13.43 14.95
CA PRO A 220 -1.62 -14.75 15.25
C PRO A 220 -1.40 -15.77 14.12
N LEU A 221 -0.89 -15.34 12.94
CA LEU A 221 -0.81 -16.19 11.75
C LEU A 221 0.49 -16.99 11.72
N PRO A 222 0.50 -18.15 11.06
CA PRO A 222 1.67 -18.99 10.96
C PRO A 222 2.77 -18.33 10.11
N LYS A 223 3.99 -18.78 10.35
CA LYS A 223 5.14 -18.53 9.50
C LYS A 223 5.04 -19.39 8.25
N PHE A 224 5.41 -18.84 7.09
CA PHE A 224 5.43 -19.63 5.84
C PHE A 224 6.41 -20.80 5.93
N SER A 225 7.62 -20.56 6.47
CA SER A 225 8.66 -21.60 6.62
C SER A 225 8.28 -22.75 7.57
N ASP A 226 7.27 -22.57 8.41
CA ASP A 226 6.79 -23.59 9.32
C ASP A 226 5.62 -24.41 8.73
N CYS A 227 5.14 -24.03 7.53
CA CYS A 227 4.08 -24.74 6.83
C CYS A 227 4.67 -25.88 5.98
N PRO A 228 4.38 -27.14 6.28
CA PRO A 228 4.95 -28.28 5.54
C PRO A 228 4.33 -28.46 4.15
N ASP A 229 3.07 -28.04 3.97
CA ASP A 229 2.35 -28.13 2.70
C ASP A 229 1.47 -26.88 2.51
N PRO A 230 1.98 -25.85 1.82
CA PRO A 230 1.21 -24.64 1.57
C PRO A 230 0.06 -24.83 0.57
N SER A 231 0.02 -25.93 -0.18
CA SER A 231 -1.03 -26.21 -1.18
C SER A 231 -2.43 -26.27 -0.57
N ILE A 232 -2.55 -26.58 0.72
CA ILE A 232 -3.83 -26.56 1.44
C ILE A 232 -4.52 -25.19 1.43
N TYR A 233 -3.75 -24.11 1.17
CA TYR A 233 -4.26 -22.74 1.12
C TYR A 233 -4.59 -22.26 -0.30
N GLU A 234 -4.30 -23.01 -1.37
CA GLU A 234 -4.58 -22.58 -2.75
C GLU A 234 -6.06 -22.26 -2.98
N ALA A 235 -6.96 -23.02 -2.37
CA ALA A 235 -8.39 -22.82 -2.51
C ALA A 235 -8.92 -21.54 -1.85
N VAL A 236 -8.14 -20.90 -0.98
CA VAL A 236 -8.55 -19.67 -0.25
C VAL A 236 -7.90 -18.40 -0.77
N GLN A 237 -6.84 -18.52 -1.60
CA GLN A 237 -6.20 -17.37 -2.22
C GLN A 237 -7.09 -16.75 -3.32
N PHE A 238 -6.90 -15.48 -3.61
CA PHE A 238 -7.58 -14.73 -4.70
C PHE A 238 -9.11 -14.72 -4.66
N LYS A 239 -9.73 -15.00 -3.51
CA LYS A 239 -11.18 -14.85 -3.37
C LYS A 239 -11.57 -13.37 -3.45
N PRO A 240 -12.74 -13.04 -4.06
CA PRO A 240 -13.22 -11.67 -4.17
C PRO A 240 -13.40 -10.93 -2.84
N ASN A 241 -13.60 -11.68 -1.75
CA ASN A 241 -13.70 -11.20 -0.37
C ASN A 241 -12.47 -11.60 0.46
N GLY A 242 -11.34 -11.89 -0.19
CA GLY A 242 -10.15 -12.44 0.44
C GLY A 242 -9.31 -11.38 1.14
N ASP A 243 -9.88 -10.73 2.17
CA ASP A 243 -9.07 -9.96 3.14
C ASP A 243 -8.23 -10.88 4.04
N GLY A 244 -8.30 -12.20 3.79
CA GLY A 244 -7.61 -13.21 4.58
C GLY A 244 -6.12 -13.31 4.25
N HIS A 245 -5.26 -12.82 5.14
CA HIS A 245 -3.86 -13.18 5.11
C HIS A 245 -3.71 -14.68 5.38
N ILE A 246 -2.89 -15.36 4.58
CA ILE A 246 -2.57 -16.79 4.75
C ILE A 246 -1.36 -16.91 5.68
N PHE A 247 -0.31 -16.19 5.38
CA PHE A 247 0.91 -16.10 6.16
C PHE A 247 1.26 -14.65 6.44
N LEU A 248 1.97 -14.37 7.54
CA LEU A 248 2.73 -13.13 7.64
C LEU A 248 4.21 -13.45 7.59
N ILE A 249 4.87 -12.98 6.52
CA ILE A 249 6.29 -13.23 6.30
C ILE A 249 7.13 -12.57 7.39
N HIS A 250 8.01 -13.33 8.01
CA HIS A 250 8.93 -12.82 9.02
C HIS A 250 10.21 -12.24 8.39
N PRO A 251 10.86 -11.25 9.01
CA PRO A 251 12.11 -10.68 8.48
C PRO A 251 13.24 -11.70 8.26
N ASP A 252 13.27 -12.80 9.01
CA ASP A 252 14.25 -13.87 8.85
C ASP A 252 13.95 -14.81 7.67
N GLU A 253 12.71 -14.82 7.16
CA GLU A 253 12.33 -15.57 5.95
C GLU A 253 12.73 -14.86 4.65
N ILE A 254 12.95 -13.52 4.71
CA ILE A 254 13.20 -12.70 3.52
C ILE A 254 14.45 -13.15 2.76
N LYS A 255 15.56 -13.42 3.45
CA LYS A 255 16.79 -13.88 2.80
C LYS A 255 16.66 -15.25 2.16
N PRO A 256 16.10 -16.28 2.84
CA PRO A 256 15.81 -17.58 2.21
C PRO A 256 14.91 -17.48 0.97
N LEU A 257 13.80 -16.73 1.05
CA LEU A 257 12.89 -16.51 -0.09
C LEU A 257 13.60 -15.82 -1.26
N ALA A 258 14.39 -14.79 -0.97
CA ALA A 258 15.18 -14.10 -1.99
C ALA A 258 16.16 -15.02 -2.70
N ALA A 259 16.90 -15.84 -1.94
CA ALA A 259 17.87 -16.77 -2.48
C ALA A 259 17.21 -17.82 -3.41
N GLN A 260 16.04 -18.35 -3.03
CA GLN A 260 15.27 -19.29 -3.86
C GLN A 260 14.76 -18.63 -5.15
N ALA A 261 14.45 -17.32 -5.10
CA ALA A 261 14.02 -16.54 -6.27
C ALA A 261 15.19 -16.04 -7.14
N GLY A 262 16.45 -16.31 -6.76
CA GLY A 262 17.62 -15.78 -7.44
C GLY A 262 17.81 -14.26 -7.26
N LEU A 263 17.42 -13.74 -6.12
CA LEU A 263 17.48 -12.33 -5.74
C LEU A 263 18.44 -12.11 -4.57
N GLU A 264 18.97 -10.90 -4.47
CA GLU A 264 19.72 -10.40 -3.31
C GLU A 264 18.86 -9.41 -2.52
N VAL A 265 18.94 -9.47 -1.19
CA VAL A 265 18.27 -8.49 -0.31
C VAL A 265 19.17 -7.28 -0.14
N GLU A 266 18.77 -6.11 -0.65
CA GLU A 266 19.50 -4.86 -0.42
C GLU A 266 19.06 -4.17 0.87
N GLU A 267 17.76 -4.17 1.16
CA GLU A 267 17.23 -3.45 2.32
C GLU A 267 15.98 -4.13 2.87
N ILE A 268 15.86 -4.17 4.19
CA ILE A 268 14.63 -4.48 4.92
C ILE A 268 14.34 -3.31 5.84
N ALA A 269 13.27 -2.56 5.56
CA ALA A 269 12.80 -1.45 6.37
C ALA A 269 11.55 -1.87 7.15
N LEU A 270 11.63 -1.83 8.47
CA LEU A 270 10.50 -2.05 9.36
C LEU A 270 9.87 -0.70 9.72
N PHE A 271 8.57 -0.56 9.57
CA PHE A 271 7.86 0.71 9.77
C PHE A 271 6.45 0.50 10.31
N ASN A 272 5.75 1.59 10.60
CA ASN A 272 4.46 1.61 11.26
C ASN A 272 4.48 0.99 12.66
N ASN A 273 4.51 1.82 13.66
CA ASN A 273 4.34 1.32 15.03
C ASN A 273 2.85 1.18 15.40
N PRO A 274 2.50 0.28 16.34
CA PRO A 274 1.10 -0.01 16.66
C PRO A 274 0.35 1.16 17.33
N LEU A 275 1.05 2.19 17.79
CA LEU A 275 0.43 3.37 18.39
C LEU A 275 -0.07 4.35 17.33
N THR A 276 0.53 4.33 16.12
CA THR A 276 0.22 5.27 15.04
C THR A 276 -0.62 4.67 13.92
N ASN A 277 -0.74 3.34 13.83
CA ASN A 277 -1.54 2.66 12.81
C ASN A 277 -2.98 2.34 13.21
N GLY A 278 -3.46 2.86 14.36
CA GLY A 278 -4.81 2.60 14.86
C GLY A 278 -4.98 1.29 15.61
N PHE A 279 -4.00 0.40 15.61
CA PHE A 279 -4.01 -0.80 16.45
C PHE A 279 -4.00 -0.38 17.93
N MET A 280 -4.30 -1.28 18.84
CA MET A 280 -4.35 -1.01 20.28
C MET A 280 -5.39 0.04 20.69
N LYS A 281 -6.50 0.19 19.92
CA LYS A 281 -7.58 1.14 20.22
C LYS A 281 -7.15 2.62 20.28
N MET A 282 -6.07 2.97 19.56
CA MET A 282 -5.52 4.33 19.54
C MET A 282 -6.29 5.31 18.66
N GLU A 283 -7.30 4.85 17.91
CA GLU A 283 -8.03 5.70 16.94
C GLU A 283 -8.57 7.00 17.57
N HIS A 284 -9.17 6.92 18.77
CA HIS A 284 -9.68 8.12 19.45
C HIS A 284 -8.57 9.13 19.79
N VAL A 285 -7.40 8.63 20.16
CA VAL A 285 -6.23 9.48 20.48
C VAL A 285 -5.68 10.08 19.18
N LEU A 286 -5.58 9.30 18.12
CA LEU A 286 -5.08 9.73 16.82
C LEU A 286 -5.95 10.82 16.18
N ARG A 287 -7.28 10.84 16.45
CA ARG A 287 -8.18 11.89 16.00
C ARG A 287 -7.81 13.28 16.54
N LEU A 288 -7.25 13.31 17.74
CA LEU A 288 -6.85 14.56 18.41
C LEU A 288 -5.37 14.88 18.19
N MET A 289 -4.58 13.92 17.74
CA MET A 289 -3.13 14.07 17.63
C MET A 289 -2.74 14.78 16.32
N PRO A 290 -1.98 15.88 16.36
CA PRO A 290 -1.45 16.52 15.16
C PRO A 290 -0.53 15.57 14.38
N GLN A 291 -0.62 15.61 13.04
CA GLN A 291 0.22 14.81 12.11
C GLN A 291 1.71 14.86 12.46
N GLY A 292 2.21 16.05 12.84
CA GLY A 292 3.61 16.23 13.21
C GLY A 292 4.04 15.42 14.44
N VAL A 293 3.12 15.17 15.39
CA VAL A 293 3.38 14.32 16.55
C VAL A 293 3.41 12.86 16.15
N VAL A 294 2.47 12.43 15.30
CA VAL A 294 2.43 11.06 14.75
C VAL A 294 3.72 10.75 14.00
N ASN A 295 4.18 11.67 13.13
CA ASN A 295 5.43 11.51 12.38
C ASN A 295 6.66 11.44 13.32
N ARG A 296 6.68 12.20 14.42
CA ARG A 296 7.76 12.14 15.41
C ARG A 296 7.78 10.82 16.17
N LEU A 297 6.62 10.30 16.53
CA LEU A 297 6.50 8.98 17.18
C LEU A 297 6.97 7.87 16.24
N GLU A 298 6.55 7.92 14.99
CA GLU A 298 7.02 6.98 13.97
C GLU A 298 8.54 7.06 13.78
N PHE A 299 9.08 8.28 13.65
CA PHE A 299 10.53 8.49 13.56
C PHE A 299 11.27 7.97 14.79
N ALA A 300 10.80 8.27 16.00
CA ALA A 300 11.42 7.81 17.24
C ALA A 300 11.45 6.28 17.34
N SER A 301 10.36 5.62 16.87
CA SER A 301 10.27 4.16 16.89
C SER A 301 11.28 3.48 15.94
N GLN A 302 11.74 4.17 14.88
CA GLN A 302 12.81 3.65 14.00
C GLN A 302 14.18 3.56 14.70
N HIS A 303 14.37 4.29 15.81
CA HIS A 303 15.60 4.27 16.59
C HIS A 303 15.60 3.24 17.71
N LEU A 304 14.54 2.45 17.85
CA LEU A 304 14.52 1.31 18.78
C LEU A 304 15.64 0.31 18.43
N PRO A 305 16.22 -0.38 19.43
CA PRO A 305 17.16 -1.47 19.18
C PRO A 305 16.56 -2.51 18.24
N ALA A 306 17.39 -3.11 17.37
CA ALA A 306 16.93 -4.00 16.30
C ALA A 306 15.99 -5.12 16.76
N PRO A 307 16.22 -5.84 17.89
CA PRO A 307 15.28 -6.85 18.37
C PRO A 307 13.93 -6.28 18.78
N ALA A 308 13.93 -5.12 19.46
CA ALA A 308 12.69 -4.45 19.86
C ALA A 308 11.92 -3.96 18.61
N ARG A 309 12.61 -3.33 17.67
CA ARG A 309 12.03 -2.87 16.41
C ARG A 309 11.43 -4.02 15.62
N ARG A 310 12.13 -5.17 15.51
CA ARG A 310 11.65 -6.36 14.83
C ARG A 310 10.27 -6.80 15.33
N ASN A 311 10.06 -6.82 16.64
CA ASN A 311 8.82 -7.31 17.24
C ASN A 311 7.76 -6.22 17.42
N PHE A 312 8.13 -4.94 17.33
CA PHE A 312 7.23 -3.82 17.58
C PHE A 312 6.63 -3.24 16.28
N MET A 313 7.41 -3.20 15.20
CA MET A 313 6.92 -2.65 13.92
C MET A 313 5.92 -3.58 13.25
N VAL A 314 4.87 -2.99 12.67
CA VAL A 314 3.71 -3.70 12.12
C VAL A 314 3.90 -4.09 10.66
N HIS A 315 4.65 -3.29 9.89
CA HIS A 315 4.87 -3.52 8.46
C HIS A 315 6.36 -3.60 8.12
N MET A 316 6.61 -4.22 6.98
CA MET A 316 7.93 -4.41 6.41
C MET A 316 7.91 -3.98 4.93
N ALA A 317 8.94 -3.25 4.52
CA ALA A 317 9.23 -2.98 3.12
C ALA A 317 10.60 -3.57 2.78
N VAL A 318 10.68 -4.25 1.64
CA VAL A 318 11.91 -4.94 1.21
C VAL A 318 12.27 -4.50 -0.20
N ARG A 319 13.53 -4.17 -0.43
CA ARG A 319 14.09 -4.01 -1.76
C ARG A 319 15.01 -5.18 -2.05
N PHE A 320 14.64 -5.92 -3.08
CA PHE A 320 15.47 -6.98 -3.66
C PHE A 320 16.14 -6.46 -4.93
N ARG A 321 17.31 -6.99 -5.23
CA ARG A 321 18.03 -6.78 -6.48
C ARG A 321 18.17 -8.09 -7.22
N LYS A 322 17.92 -8.09 -8.53
CA LYS A 322 18.27 -9.21 -9.40
C LYS A 322 19.74 -9.10 -9.81
N PRO A 323 20.60 -10.06 -9.47
CA PRO A 323 22.02 -9.99 -9.83
C PRO A 323 22.21 -9.88 -11.34
N VAL A 324 23.26 -9.17 -11.73
CA VAL A 324 23.81 -9.25 -13.09
C VAL A 324 24.63 -10.53 -13.13
N LYS A 325 24.25 -11.51 -13.95
CA LYS A 325 25.10 -12.68 -14.13
C LYS A 325 26.46 -12.23 -14.63
N SER A 326 27.51 -12.52 -13.88
CA SER A 326 28.88 -12.40 -14.39
C SER A 326 29.00 -13.34 -15.59
N VAL A 327 29.36 -12.80 -16.74
CA VAL A 327 29.66 -13.54 -17.97
C VAL A 327 30.98 -14.29 -17.78
#